data_85c3eacf7fe704c6b95b7bb1659c80ac
#
_entry.id   85c3eacf7fe704c6b95b7bb1659c80ac
#
_cell.length_a   1.000
_cell.length_b   1.000
_cell.length_c   1.000
_cell.angle_alpha   90.00
_cell.angle_beta   90.00
_cell.angle_gamma   90.00
#
_symmetry.space_group_name_H-M   'P 1'
#
loop_
_entity.id
_entity.type
_entity.pdbx_description
1 polymer ?
#
loop_
_entity_poly.entity_id
_entity_poly.type
_entity_poly.pdbx_seq_one_letter_code
_entity_poly.pdbx_strand_id
1 'polypeptide(L)'
;MNIHLTTERLNIKPISMLTIEDVYKLQSLEATVKFNTSGIPKNINETKITVENWIVENAKENTKRFTFSVELIDGNEFIGLIGINLGKEHYKNAEVWFQYDYKFWNKGYATESLRKIIDFGFENLKLHRIEAGCAIENIGSISVLEKVGMLREAHTRKLLPLKSGWSDNYGYAILSTDERK
;
A
#
# COMPACT_ATOMS: atom_id res chain seq x y z
N MET A 1 -4.50 -18.18 3.65
CA MET A 1 -3.06 -18.22 3.97
C MET A 1 -2.79 -17.16 5.05
N ASN A 2 -2.23 -17.52 6.21
CA ASN A 2 -1.95 -16.55 7.28
C ASN A 2 -0.53 -16.00 7.07
N ILE A 3 -0.41 -14.95 6.23
CA ILE A 3 0.88 -14.35 5.83
C ILE A 3 1.22 -13.27 6.84
N HIS A 4 2.22 -13.52 7.69
CA HIS A 4 2.77 -12.54 8.61
C HIS A 4 4.21 -12.23 8.17
N LEU A 5 4.46 -10.98 7.83
CA LEU A 5 5.77 -10.49 7.43
C LEU A 5 6.34 -9.59 8.52
N THR A 6 7.63 -9.72 8.78
CA THR A 6 8.35 -8.93 9.80
C THR A 6 9.55 -8.23 9.17
N THR A 7 9.87 -7.06 9.65
CA THR A 7 11.10 -6.33 9.36
C THR A 7 11.84 -6.04 10.67
N GLU A 8 12.84 -5.18 10.66
CA GLU A 8 13.55 -4.77 11.87
C GLU A 8 12.63 -4.04 12.88
N ARG A 9 11.69 -3.21 12.38
CA ARG A 9 10.86 -2.32 13.21
C ARG A 9 9.36 -2.58 13.07
N LEU A 10 8.93 -3.41 12.09
CA LEU A 10 7.52 -3.51 11.71
C LEU A 10 7.01 -4.94 11.74
N ASN A 11 5.77 -5.08 12.23
CA ASN A 11 4.89 -6.20 11.99
C ASN A 11 3.91 -5.86 10.86
N ILE A 12 3.90 -6.64 9.80
CA ILE A 12 3.00 -6.49 8.65
C ILE A 12 2.06 -7.70 8.69
N LYS A 13 0.83 -7.48 9.18
CA LYS A 13 -0.14 -8.53 9.48
C LYS A 13 -1.34 -8.45 8.54
N PRO A 14 -1.96 -9.57 8.16
CA PRO A 14 -3.24 -9.52 7.47
C PRO A 14 -4.21 -8.63 8.22
N ILE A 15 -4.95 -7.79 7.48
CA ILE A 15 -5.96 -6.91 8.08
C ILE A 15 -6.98 -7.73 8.86
N SER A 16 -7.46 -7.21 9.99
CA SER A 16 -8.40 -7.89 10.88
C SER A 16 -9.49 -6.93 11.38
N MET A 17 -10.56 -7.48 11.97
CA MET A 17 -11.63 -6.69 12.56
C MET A 17 -11.15 -5.80 13.72
N LEU A 18 -10.04 -6.15 14.37
CA LEU A 18 -9.46 -5.37 15.48
C LEU A 18 -8.91 -4.02 15.03
N THR A 19 -8.61 -3.86 13.73
CA THR A 19 -8.02 -2.63 13.18
C THR A 19 -9.04 -1.63 12.64
N ILE A 20 -10.35 -1.90 12.74
CA ILE A 20 -11.40 -1.04 12.14
C ILE A 20 -11.29 0.41 12.61
N GLU A 21 -11.15 0.63 13.92
CA GLU A 21 -11.08 1.99 14.47
C GLU A 21 -9.82 2.72 14.00
N ASP A 22 -8.69 2.02 13.91
CA ASP A 22 -7.43 2.60 13.47
C ASP A 22 -7.47 2.91 11.96
N VAL A 23 -8.06 2.02 11.15
CA VAL A 23 -8.29 2.27 9.72
C VAL A 23 -9.23 3.46 9.51
N TYR A 24 -10.32 3.54 10.29
CA TYR A 24 -11.24 4.68 10.22
C TYR A 24 -10.54 5.99 10.58
N LYS A 25 -9.77 6.02 11.67
CA LYS A 25 -8.97 7.19 12.05
C LYS A 25 -8.01 7.58 10.94
N LEU A 26 -7.23 6.62 10.40
CA LEU A 26 -6.27 6.84 9.32
C LEU A 26 -6.92 7.43 8.07
N GLN A 27 -8.05 6.87 7.64
CA GLN A 27 -8.79 7.31 6.45
C GLN A 27 -9.59 8.61 6.67
N SER A 28 -9.77 9.04 7.91
CA SER A 28 -10.40 10.30 8.25
C SER A 28 -9.42 11.49 8.32
N LEU A 29 -8.11 11.24 8.27
CA LEU A 29 -7.09 12.29 8.29
C LEU A 29 -6.95 12.93 6.91
N GLU A 30 -7.25 14.22 6.78
CA GLU A 30 -7.15 14.96 5.50
C GLU A 30 -5.75 14.86 4.88
N ALA A 31 -4.69 14.96 5.69
CA ALA A 31 -3.31 14.81 5.22
C ALA A 31 -3.07 13.46 4.55
N THR A 32 -3.60 12.40 5.14
CA THR A 32 -3.42 11.01 4.67
C THR A 32 -4.20 10.73 3.38
N VAL A 33 -5.40 11.31 3.23
CA VAL A 33 -6.27 11.07 2.07
C VAL A 33 -6.14 12.10 0.96
N LYS A 34 -5.31 13.12 1.14
CA LYS A 34 -5.14 14.24 0.20
C LYS A 34 -4.94 13.77 -1.26
N PHE A 35 -4.22 12.67 -1.45
CA PHE A 35 -3.88 12.11 -2.75
C PHE A 35 -4.61 10.79 -3.05
N ASN A 36 -5.64 10.43 -2.26
CA ASN A 36 -6.45 9.25 -2.49
C ASN A 36 -7.69 9.60 -3.31
N THR A 37 -8.08 8.70 -4.19
CA THR A 37 -9.29 8.83 -5.02
C THR A 37 -10.57 8.38 -4.31
N SER A 38 -10.46 7.58 -3.24
CA SER A 38 -11.59 7.06 -2.46
C SER A 38 -12.23 8.06 -1.49
N GLY A 39 -11.51 9.17 -1.19
CA GLY A 39 -12.00 10.18 -0.25
C GLY A 39 -12.02 9.72 1.21
N ILE A 40 -12.71 10.50 2.05
CA ILE A 40 -12.90 10.23 3.50
C ILE A 40 -14.19 9.41 3.67
N PRO A 41 -14.19 8.32 4.46
CA PRO A 41 -15.41 7.55 4.75
C PRO A 41 -16.40 8.41 5.55
N LYS A 42 -17.70 8.32 5.23
CA LYS A 42 -18.74 9.11 5.89
C LYS A 42 -18.93 8.74 7.36
N ASN A 43 -18.66 7.50 7.70
CA ASN A 43 -18.78 6.97 9.06
C ASN A 43 -18.01 5.64 9.18
N ILE A 44 -17.85 5.16 10.41
CA ILE A 44 -17.13 3.93 10.71
C ILE A 44 -17.76 2.67 10.06
N ASN A 45 -19.07 2.67 9.75
CA ASN A 45 -19.70 1.51 9.11
C ASN A 45 -19.22 1.32 7.66
N GLU A 46 -18.92 2.40 6.93
CA GLU A 46 -18.30 2.28 5.59
C GLU A 46 -16.91 1.65 5.68
N THR A 47 -16.10 2.06 6.67
CA THR A 47 -14.80 1.46 6.94
C THR A 47 -14.94 -0.01 7.33
N LYS A 48 -15.92 -0.34 8.18
CA LYS A 48 -16.19 -1.73 8.58
C LYS A 48 -16.45 -2.62 7.37
N ILE A 49 -17.35 -2.21 6.47
CA ILE A 49 -17.65 -2.94 5.23
C ILE A 49 -16.37 -3.12 4.39
N THR A 50 -15.55 -2.08 4.28
CA THR A 50 -14.29 -2.13 3.54
C THR A 50 -13.33 -3.13 4.14
N VAL A 51 -13.13 -3.11 5.45
CA VAL A 51 -12.24 -4.04 6.19
C VAL A 51 -12.77 -5.48 6.09
N GLU A 52 -14.08 -5.70 6.25
CA GLU A 52 -14.70 -7.02 6.05
C GLU A 52 -14.42 -7.58 4.65
N ASN A 53 -14.56 -6.75 3.61
CA ASN A 53 -14.25 -7.15 2.24
C ASN A 53 -12.76 -7.50 2.07
N TRP A 54 -11.83 -6.76 2.68
CA TRP A 54 -10.40 -7.07 2.64
C TRP A 54 -10.08 -8.40 3.37
N ILE A 55 -10.73 -8.66 4.52
CA ILE A 55 -10.57 -9.92 5.26
C ILE A 55 -11.06 -11.10 4.41
N VAL A 56 -12.25 -10.98 3.81
CA VAL A 56 -12.81 -12.01 2.94
C VAL A 56 -11.89 -12.25 1.74
N GLU A 57 -11.36 -11.18 1.14
CA GLU A 57 -10.45 -11.30 0.00
C GLU A 57 -9.13 -11.98 0.40
N ASN A 58 -8.52 -11.56 1.51
CA ASN A 58 -7.29 -12.17 2.05
C ASN A 58 -7.45 -13.69 2.37
N ALA A 59 -8.67 -14.13 2.71
CA ALA A 59 -8.94 -15.51 3.09
C ALA A 59 -9.13 -16.45 1.90
N LYS A 60 -9.29 -15.93 0.68
CA LYS A 60 -9.47 -16.78 -0.52
C LYS A 60 -8.22 -17.59 -0.81
N GLU A 61 -8.37 -18.84 -1.22
CA GLU A 61 -7.27 -19.71 -1.62
C GLU A 61 -6.47 -19.10 -2.80
N ASN A 62 -7.18 -18.57 -3.80
CA ASN A 62 -6.60 -17.90 -4.96
C ASN A 62 -6.80 -16.38 -4.88
N THR A 63 -6.47 -15.80 -3.72
CA THR A 63 -6.62 -14.35 -3.56
C THR A 63 -5.74 -13.59 -4.55
N LYS A 64 -6.31 -12.51 -5.09
CA LYS A 64 -5.59 -11.57 -5.94
C LYS A 64 -5.30 -10.23 -5.25
N ARG A 65 -5.71 -10.08 -4.00
CA ARG A 65 -5.53 -8.83 -3.24
C ARG A 65 -5.12 -9.16 -1.82
N PHE A 66 -3.95 -8.71 -1.45
CA PHE A 66 -3.46 -8.81 -0.08
C PHE A 66 -3.46 -7.43 0.55
N THR A 67 -4.16 -7.29 1.67
CA THR A 67 -4.20 -6.06 2.46
C THR A 67 -3.68 -6.35 3.86
N PHE A 68 -2.73 -5.53 4.31
CA PHE A 68 -2.08 -5.70 5.59
C PHE A 68 -2.20 -4.42 6.43
N SER A 69 -2.33 -4.60 7.76
CA SER A 69 -1.99 -3.59 8.74
C SER A 69 -0.48 -3.55 8.95
N VAL A 70 0.05 -2.36 9.18
CA VAL A 70 1.45 -2.16 9.56
C VAL A 70 1.48 -1.61 10.97
N GLU A 71 2.17 -2.31 11.86
CA GLU A 71 2.31 -1.98 13.27
C GLU A 71 3.79 -1.89 13.65
N LEU A 72 4.12 -1.03 14.60
CA LEU A 72 5.44 -1.04 15.20
C LEU A 72 5.64 -2.32 16.02
N ILE A 73 6.83 -2.93 15.99
CA ILE A 73 7.17 -4.04 16.88
C ILE A 73 7.18 -3.55 18.32
N ASP A 74 7.73 -2.38 18.56
CA ASP A 74 7.71 -1.73 19.86
C ASP A 74 6.34 -1.07 20.10
N GLY A 75 5.60 -1.56 21.08
CA GLY A 75 4.30 -1.04 21.50
C GLY A 75 3.10 -1.49 20.67
N ASN A 76 3.28 -2.26 19.60
CA ASN A 76 2.20 -2.75 18.70
C ASN A 76 1.28 -1.62 18.16
N GLU A 77 1.81 -0.41 18.00
CA GLU A 77 1.06 0.75 17.52
C GLU A 77 0.78 0.60 16.02
N PHE A 78 -0.49 0.72 15.62
CA PHE A 78 -0.88 0.77 14.21
C PHE A 78 -0.40 2.08 13.59
N ILE A 79 0.33 1.98 12.48
CA ILE A 79 0.90 3.14 11.80
C ILE A 79 0.41 3.32 10.36
N GLY A 80 -0.25 2.31 9.78
CA GLY A 80 -0.71 2.41 8.41
C GLY A 80 -1.16 1.09 7.79
N LEU A 81 -1.40 1.17 6.51
CA LEU A 81 -1.83 0.06 5.63
C LEU A 81 -0.86 -0.08 4.47
N ILE A 82 -0.68 -1.32 4.01
CA ILE A 82 0.01 -1.64 2.77
C ILE A 82 -0.69 -2.80 2.07
N GLY A 83 -0.69 -2.81 0.75
CA GLY A 83 -1.31 -3.89 -0.01
C GLY A 83 -0.61 -4.17 -1.33
N ILE A 84 -0.92 -5.35 -1.88
CA ILE A 84 -0.47 -5.79 -3.20
C ILE A 84 -1.65 -6.44 -3.93
N ASN A 85 -1.96 -5.93 -5.11
CA ASN A 85 -3.04 -6.38 -5.98
C ASN A 85 -2.44 -7.10 -7.20
N LEU A 86 -2.69 -8.39 -7.34
CA LEU A 86 -2.19 -9.18 -8.47
C LEU A 86 -2.96 -8.86 -9.75
N GLY A 87 -2.24 -8.70 -10.82
CA GLY A 87 -2.79 -8.59 -12.17
C GLY A 87 -3.21 -9.93 -12.75
N LYS A 88 -3.27 -10.00 -14.08
CA LYS A 88 -3.55 -11.27 -14.78
C LYS A 88 -2.38 -12.23 -14.59
N GLU A 89 -2.68 -13.49 -14.30
CA GLU A 89 -1.70 -14.51 -13.91
C GLU A 89 -0.54 -14.65 -14.92
N HIS A 90 -0.84 -14.66 -16.21
CA HIS A 90 0.19 -14.84 -17.25
C HIS A 90 1.14 -13.63 -17.41
N TYR A 91 0.77 -12.43 -16.91
CA TYR A 91 1.68 -11.28 -16.86
C TYR A 91 2.61 -11.30 -15.66
N LYS A 92 2.29 -12.08 -14.61
CA LYS A 92 3.03 -12.14 -13.35
C LYS A 92 3.36 -10.75 -12.81
N ASN A 93 2.38 -9.84 -12.88
CA ASN A 93 2.51 -8.48 -12.39
C ASN A 93 1.56 -8.20 -11.21
N ALA A 94 1.88 -7.16 -10.45
CA ALA A 94 1.03 -6.65 -9.39
C ALA A 94 1.20 -5.14 -9.24
N GLU A 95 0.22 -4.52 -8.61
CA GLU A 95 0.29 -3.14 -8.16
C GLU A 95 0.35 -3.08 -6.65
N VAL A 96 1.28 -2.31 -6.10
CA VAL A 96 1.38 -2.03 -4.66
C VAL A 96 0.80 -0.67 -4.33
N TRP A 97 0.25 -0.58 -3.14
CA TRP A 97 -0.25 0.68 -2.58
C TRP A 97 0.01 0.73 -1.08
N PHE A 98 0.11 1.93 -0.52
CA PHE A 98 0.32 2.14 0.91
C PHE A 98 -0.31 3.44 1.39
N GLN A 99 -0.63 3.49 2.69
CA GLN A 99 -1.18 4.64 3.37
C GLN A 99 -0.68 4.66 4.82
N TYR A 100 -0.06 5.75 5.25
CA TYR A 100 0.49 5.89 6.59
C TYR A 100 -0.03 7.14 7.28
N ASP A 101 -0.25 7.05 8.60
CA ASP A 101 -0.55 8.21 9.42
C ASP A 101 0.63 9.20 9.33
N TYR A 102 0.30 10.48 9.12
CA TYR A 102 1.29 11.56 8.94
C TYR A 102 2.27 11.68 10.11
N LYS A 103 1.89 11.25 11.33
CA LYS A 103 2.76 11.20 12.52
C LYS A 103 3.97 10.29 12.35
N PHE A 104 3.89 9.34 11.42
CA PHE A 104 4.94 8.36 11.13
C PHE A 104 5.66 8.63 9.80
N TRP A 105 5.37 9.74 9.12
CA TRP A 105 6.06 10.12 7.91
C TRP A 105 7.52 10.50 8.19
N ASN A 106 8.36 10.44 7.17
CA ASN A 106 9.80 10.77 7.21
C ASN A 106 10.65 9.94 8.20
N LYS A 107 10.10 8.83 8.73
CA LYS A 107 10.81 7.90 9.64
C LYS A 107 11.29 6.61 8.93
N GLY A 108 11.05 6.50 7.62
CA GLY A 108 11.48 5.35 6.81
C GLY A 108 10.55 4.14 6.83
N TYR A 109 9.48 4.13 7.61
CA TYR A 109 8.59 2.98 7.78
C TYR A 109 7.91 2.55 6.47
N ALA A 110 7.43 3.50 5.66
CA ALA A 110 6.83 3.19 4.36
C ALA A 110 7.83 2.54 3.40
N THR A 111 9.09 3.00 3.40
CA THR A 111 10.16 2.40 2.58
C THR A 111 10.50 0.99 3.05
N GLU A 112 10.61 0.78 4.37
CA GLU A 112 10.92 -0.51 4.98
C GLU A 112 9.84 -1.56 4.70
N SER A 113 8.58 -1.21 4.90
CA SER A 113 7.46 -2.11 4.62
C SER A 113 7.30 -2.39 3.13
N LEU A 114 7.49 -1.37 2.26
CA LEU A 114 7.37 -1.56 0.82
C LEU A 114 8.46 -2.48 0.28
N ARG A 115 9.71 -2.39 0.76
CA ARG A 115 10.77 -3.38 0.45
C ARG A 115 10.31 -4.79 0.79
N LYS A 116 9.77 -4.98 1.98
CA LYS A 116 9.28 -6.30 2.43
C LYS A 116 8.14 -6.83 1.56
N ILE A 117 7.23 -5.98 1.10
CA ILE A 117 6.15 -6.38 0.18
C ILE A 117 6.70 -6.70 -1.22
N ILE A 118 7.69 -5.96 -1.70
CA ILE A 118 8.37 -6.25 -2.98
C ILE A 118 9.07 -7.62 -2.91
N ASP A 119 9.81 -7.90 -1.82
CA ASP A 119 10.44 -9.20 -1.59
C ASP A 119 9.40 -10.32 -1.55
N PHE A 120 8.31 -10.15 -0.81
CA PHE A 120 7.18 -11.09 -0.77
C PHE A 120 6.61 -11.33 -2.18
N GLY A 121 6.43 -10.28 -2.98
CA GLY A 121 5.94 -10.37 -4.36
C GLY A 121 6.85 -11.21 -5.25
N PHE A 122 8.15 -10.99 -5.21
CA PHE A 122 9.10 -11.70 -6.06
C PHE A 122 9.41 -13.11 -5.54
N GLU A 123 9.61 -13.28 -4.23
CA GLU A 123 10.08 -14.52 -3.65
C GLU A 123 8.96 -15.54 -3.38
N ASN A 124 7.79 -15.07 -2.91
CA ASN A 124 6.68 -15.94 -2.56
C ASN A 124 5.63 -16.02 -3.68
N LEU A 125 5.24 -14.89 -4.27
CA LEU A 125 4.22 -14.84 -5.33
C LEU A 125 4.80 -15.06 -6.73
N LYS A 126 6.13 -15.14 -6.87
CA LYS A 126 6.84 -15.37 -8.14
C LYS A 126 6.47 -14.37 -9.24
N LEU A 127 6.26 -13.13 -8.85
CA LEU A 127 5.97 -12.06 -9.78
C LEU A 127 7.21 -11.73 -10.63
N HIS A 128 6.98 -11.19 -11.81
CA HIS A 128 8.01 -10.66 -12.70
C HIS A 128 8.13 -9.13 -12.55
N ARG A 129 7.01 -8.44 -12.26
CA ARG A 129 6.93 -6.99 -12.25
C ARG A 129 6.00 -6.50 -11.14
N ILE A 130 6.44 -5.47 -10.42
CA ILE A 130 5.62 -4.79 -9.42
C ILE A 130 5.54 -3.31 -9.79
N GLU A 131 4.32 -2.78 -9.82
CA GLU A 131 3.98 -1.44 -10.26
C GLU A 131 3.42 -0.62 -9.10
N ALA A 132 3.51 0.70 -9.21
CA ALA A 132 2.86 1.65 -8.32
C ALA A 132 2.52 2.93 -9.08
N GLY A 133 1.42 3.59 -8.69
CA GLY A 133 1.06 4.91 -9.19
C GLY A 133 0.96 5.93 -8.06
N CYS A 134 1.29 7.20 -8.35
CA CYS A 134 1.05 8.30 -7.40
C CYS A 134 0.84 9.62 -8.11
N ALA A 135 0.08 10.53 -7.46
CA ALA A 135 -0.07 11.90 -7.91
C ALA A 135 1.30 12.60 -7.96
N ILE A 136 1.51 13.43 -8.97
CA ILE A 136 2.81 14.12 -9.17
C ILE A 136 3.17 15.07 -8.03
N GLU A 137 2.19 15.55 -7.26
CA GLU A 137 2.40 16.38 -6.07
C GLU A 137 2.65 15.57 -4.80
N ASN A 138 2.52 14.24 -4.85
CA ASN A 138 2.75 13.37 -3.69
C ASN A 138 4.25 13.03 -3.53
N ILE A 139 5.03 14.05 -3.16
CA ILE A 139 6.49 13.93 -3.02
C ILE A 139 6.89 12.83 -2.03
N GLY A 140 6.07 12.60 -0.98
CA GLY A 140 6.28 11.53 -0.02
C GLY A 140 6.27 10.14 -0.67
N SER A 141 5.23 9.85 -1.47
CA SER A 141 5.13 8.57 -2.21
C SER A 141 6.23 8.44 -3.26
N ILE A 142 6.51 9.50 -4.04
CA ILE A 142 7.62 9.53 -5.01
C ILE A 142 8.92 9.12 -4.33
N SER A 143 9.27 9.77 -3.22
CA SER A 143 10.51 9.47 -2.48
C SER A 143 10.58 8.02 -1.97
N VAL A 144 9.44 7.46 -1.53
CA VAL A 144 9.38 6.05 -1.07
C VAL A 144 9.61 5.10 -2.25
N LEU A 145 8.94 5.32 -3.39
CA LEU A 145 9.05 4.46 -4.57
C LEU A 145 10.48 4.47 -5.14
N GLU A 146 11.11 5.64 -5.23
CA GLU A 146 12.49 5.76 -5.71
C GLU A 146 13.51 5.13 -4.75
N LYS A 147 13.32 5.26 -3.43
CA LYS A 147 14.19 4.65 -2.41
C LYS A 147 14.15 3.12 -2.39
N VAL A 148 13.07 2.49 -2.82
CA VAL A 148 13.01 1.03 -2.96
C VAL A 148 13.52 0.52 -4.31
N GLY A 149 13.98 1.43 -5.18
CA GLY A 149 14.54 1.09 -6.49
C GLY A 149 13.54 1.05 -7.64
N MET A 150 12.29 1.47 -7.42
CA MET A 150 11.33 1.56 -8.53
C MET A 150 11.72 2.69 -9.49
N LEU A 151 11.63 2.42 -10.78
CA LEU A 151 11.91 3.38 -11.84
C LEU A 151 10.62 4.03 -12.33
N ARG A 152 10.65 5.35 -12.55
CA ARG A 152 9.52 6.05 -13.16
C ARG A 152 9.48 5.78 -14.65
N GLU A 153 8.40 5.17 -15.13
CA GLU A 153 8.22 4.77 -16.52
C GLU A 153 7.12 5.54 -17.26
N ALA A 154 6.19 6.15 -16.49
CA ALA A 154 5.06 6.84 -17.09
C ALA A 154 4.73 8.17 -16.42
N HIS A 155 4.20 9.10 -17.24
CA HIS A 155 3.50 10.31 -16.82
C HIS A 155 2.17 10.36 -17.55
N THR A 156 1.08 10.18 -16.83
CA THR A 156 -0.27 10.18 -17.37
C THR A 156 -1.01 11.43 -16.94
N ARG A 157 -1.43 12.23 -17.91
CA ARG A 157 -2.09 13.52 -17.61
C ARG A 157 -3.52 13.31 -17.13
N LYS A 158 -3.92 14.05 -16.09
CA LYS A 158 -5.30 14.16 -15.57
C LYS A 158 -5.97 12.80 -15.32
N LEU A 159 -5.22 11.85 -14.77
CA LEU A 159 -5.69 10.50 -14.48
C LEU A 159 -6.45 10.40 -13.15
N LEU A 160 -5.99 11.14 -12.12
CA LEU A 160 -6.46 10.96 -10.75
C LEU A 160 -7.51 12.00 -10.38
N PRO A 161 -8.78 11.59 -10.10
CA PRO A 161 -9.84 12.48 -9.63
C PRO A 161 -9.70 12.74 -8.12
N LEU A 162 -8.80 13.66 -7.75
CA LEU A 162 -8.59 14.04 -6.36
C LEU A 162 -9.63 15.08 -5.89
N LYS A 163 -9.78 15.25 -4.57
CA LYS A 163 -10.63 16.31 -3.99
C LYS A 163 -10.23 17.72 -4.49
N SER A 164 -8.95 17.92 -4.80
CA SER A 164 -8.40 19.17 -5.35
C SER A 164 -8.60 19.35 -6.86
N GLY A 165 -9.20 18.38 -7.55
CA GLY A 165 -9.35 18.34 -9.01
C GLY A 165 -8.52 17.23 -9.65
N TRP A 166 -8.50 17.22 -10.99
CA TRP A 166 -7.78 16.22 -11.76
C TRP A 166 -6.26 16.42 -11.65
N SER A 167 -5.57 15.43 -11.09
CA SER A 167 -4.11 15.40 -11.01
C SER A 167 -3.51 14.48 -12.08
N ASP A 168 -2.29 14.82 -12.50
CA ASP A 168 -1.45 13.91 -13.26
C ASP A 168 -0.94 12.77 -12.35
N ASN A 169 -0.56 11.67 -12.97
CA ASN A 169 -0.04 10.49 -12.29
C ASN A 169 1.35 10.12 -12.81
N TYR A 170 2.27 9.80 -11.91
CA TYR A 170 3.50 9.08 -12.24
C TYR A 170 3.30 7.59 -12.04
N GLY A 171 3.67 6.79 -13.06
CA GLY A 171 3.75 5.35 -12.98
C GLY A 171 5.17 4.90 -12.70
N TYR A 172 5.33 4.02 -11.73
CA TYR A 172 6.60 3.42 -11.31
C TYR A 172 6.55 1.90 -11.45
N ALA A 173 7.70 1.28 -11.67
CA ALA A 173 7.82 -0.17 -11.66
C ALA A 173 9.21 -0.64 -11.19
N ILE A 174 9.25 -1.90 -10.73
CA ILE A 174 10.47 -2.64 -10.46
C ILE A 174 10.30 -4.07 -11.00
N LEU A 175 11.36 -4.61 -11.60
CA LEU A 175 11.39 -5.96 -12.13
C LEU A 175 12.10 -6.91 -11.17
N SER A 176 11.78 -8.21 -11.26
CA SER A 176 12.45 -9.25 -10.46
C SER A 176 13.94 -9.39 -10.79
N THR A 177 14.37 -8.83 -11.91
CA THR A 177 15.77 -8.81 -12.41
C THR A 177 16.54 -7.54 -12.02
N ASP A 178 15.86 -6.53 -11.50
CA ASP A 178 16.50 -5.28 -11.10
C ASP A 178 17.25 -5.45 -9.77
N GLU A 179 18.36 -4.69 -9.61
CA GLU A 179 19.07 -4.62 -8.33
C GLU A 179 18.18 -3.97 -7.27
N ARG A 180 17.95 -4.67 -6.17
CA ARG A 180 17.19 -4.17 -5.01
C ARG A 180 18.10 -3.36 -4.08
N LYS A 181 17.67 -2.15 -3.75
CA LYS A 181 18.38 -1.22 -2.85
C LYS A 181 17.98 -1.41 -1.40
#